data_357af82706c81d1de7c0bae86193ea90
#
_entry.id   357af82706c81d1de7c0bae86193ea90
#
_cell.length_a   1.000
_cell.length_b   1.000
_cell.length_c   1.000
_cell.angle_alpha   90.00
_cell.angle_beta   90.00
_cell.angle_gamma   90.00
#
_symmetry.space_group_name_H-M   'P 1'
#
loop_
_entity.id
_entity.type
_entity.pdbx_description
1 polymer ?
#
loop_
_entity_poly.entity_id
_entity_poly.type
_entity_poly.pdbx_seq_one_letter_code
_entity_poly.pdbx_strand_id
1 'polypeptide(L)'
;MATKKKDRLTPVDDALTLDGGRINTFLRDGERLPANKLRRKLTVEQVMANFPFAKARDIQVEAVTKVVESYNNNQDYVLLEVPVGGGKSGIALAMARTLQDAFMVTLTEQLQNQYMKDFEQHGLKVLKGRGKYQCSNAGGSCALGKTLNLECAPCPYQTAKTIALASKLMVCNYHSFLANVGGPSGRRVLGEWRVTGSLPPPPDHDYPPPPPRLLAVWDEAHTMEAFLLDQMGLEVDLNKLSIVPTIPMPDPTPDPRPYFEWLEQVLKPAVLAELENITDPEEKEKLGNFLMTLSATLARRDVDDWIPERPEDQWGKVDPFKLSMKPLQVSAYGHHLHGWADFNIFMSGTILSAWQMVKVLGLDPEKGDHVVMPSPFPAKNRLIYGGDLDMTYKARDVSWPLMFQQVDALMHRHKAEKGLILAPSKAMLEAIFKTLSPVNKQRWLLASGDNRLDNYRRHMESTTPTVLAAPGLWEGADLKGDASRFQILPAVPRAFFKGQTAARAQLDKLWYRWITYMKLLQGVGRSVRDETDFATTYILDKDFIAECKRSDSMIPRWVQEAVREGVPVPGVERYGIPLLQETKPEVEKAPVGAEEKPKKVAKKKRSA
;
A
#
# COMPACT_ATOMS: atom_id res chain seq x y z
N MET A 1 -14.91 44.34 9.23
CA MET A 1 -14.65 43.23 10.14
C MET A 1 -13.66 42.31 9.46
N ALA A 2 -12.40 42.36 9.89
CA ALA A 2 -11.33 41.57 9.31
C ALA A 2 -11.35 40.17 9.94
N THR A 3 -11.61 39.17 9.12
CA THR A 3 -11.47 37.78 9.50
C THR A 3 -9.98 37.48 9.70
N LYS A 4 -9.58 37.26 10.94
CA LYS A 4 -8.26 36.71 11.28
C LYS A 4 -8.12 35.34 10.63
N LYS A 5 -7.26 35.20 9.62
CA LYS A 5 -6.70 33.93 9.22
C LYS A 5 -6.02 33.33 10.45
N LYS A 6 -6.52 32.21 10.94
CA LYS A 6 -5.80 31.41 11.93
C LYS A 6 -4.53 30.91 11.24
N ASP A 7 -3.37 31.37 11.71
CA ASP A 7 -2.08 30.77 11.36
C ASP A 7 -2.12 29.30 11.75
N ARG A 8 -2.09 28.44 10.74
CA ARG A 8 -2.04 26.99 10.91
C ARG A 8 -0.58 26.60 11.11
N LEU A 9 -0.31 25.97 12.24
CA LEU A 9 0.97 25.37 12.63
C LEU A 9 2.04 26.36 13.11
N THR A 10 1.95 26.76 14.36
CA THR A 10 3.14 27.20 15.10
C THR A 10 4.00 25.94 15.39
N PRO A 11 5.33 26.01 15.22
CA PRO A 11 6.22 24.93 15.63
C PRO A 11 6.06 24.75 17.14
N VAL A 12 5.85 23.52 17.58
CA VAL A 12 5.96 23.18 19.00
C VAL A 12 7.46 23.11 19.27
N ASP A 13 8.04 24.18 19.82
CA ASP A 13 9.48 24.31 20.06
C ASP A 13 9.99 23.37 21.19
N ASP A 14 9.09 22.61 21.85
CA ASP A 14 9.41 21.79 23.04
C ASP A 14 8.97 20.33 22.94
N ALA A 15 9.02 19.70 21.78
CA ALA A 15 8.80 18.26 21.70
C ALA A 15 9.98 17.50 22.33
N LEU A 16 9.74 16.94 23.50
CA LEU A 16 10.66 16.09 24.24
C LEU A 16 11.12 14.87 23.43
N THR A 17 12.41 14.58 23.51
CA THR A 17 13.01 13.39 22.91
C THR A 17 13.46 12.43 24.01
N LEU A 18 13.32 11.15 23.76
CA LEU A 18 13.82 10.10 24.66
C LEU A 18 15.35 9.93 24.62
N ASP A 19 16.02 10.49 23.63
CA ASP A 19 17.49 10.42 23.45
C ASP A 19 18.14 11.80 23.36
N GLY A 20 17.55 12.85 23.96
CA GLY A 20 18.08 14.22 23.87
C GLY A 20 17.99 14.85 22.48
N GLY A 21 17.40 14.18 21.50
CA GLY A 21 17.12 14.69 20.16
C GLY A 21 15.65 15.09 20.02
N ARG A 22 15.36 16.21 19.37
CA ARG A 22 13.99 16.72 19.18
C ARG A 22 13.21 15.80 18.23
N ILE A 23 12.05 15.31 18.66
CA ILE A 23 11.05 14.70 17.79
C ILE A 23 10.27 15.86 17.17
N ASN A 24 10.18 15.87 15.84
CA ASN A 24 9.34 16.78 15.07
C ASN A 24 9.72 18.25 15.03
N THR A 25 10.77 18.58 14.29
CA THR A 25 10.74 19.84 13.56
C THR A 25 9.97 19.59 12.27
N PHE A 26 8.66 19.81 12.29
CA PHE A 26 7.87 19.87 11.07
C PHE A 26 8.35 21.04 10.23
N LEU A 27 8.43 20.86 8.90
CA LEU A 27 8.53 22.01 8.01
C LEU A 27 7.27 22.84 8.24
N ARG A 28 7.40 24.17 8.35
CA ARG A 28 6.25 25.07 8.40
C ARG A 28 5.44 24.94 7.11
N ASP A 29 4.14 25.14 7.19
CA ASP A 29 3.28 25.24 6.00
C ASP A 29 3.93 26.22 5.00
N GLY A 30 4.29 25.71 3.80
CA GLY A 30 4.95 26.49 2.75
C GLY A 30 6.47 26.47 2.75
N GLU A 31 7.16 25.96 3.77
CA GLU A 31 8.60 25.73 3.70
C GLU A 31 8.88 24.44 2.94
N ARG A 32 9.07 24.55 1.64
CA ARG A 32 9.65 23.48 0.83
C ARG A 32 11.17 23.54 0.94
N LEU A 33 11.80 22.37 0.93
CA LEU A 33 13.21 22.29 0.63
C LEU A 33 13.43 23.03 -0.71
N PRO A 34 14.46 23.89 -0.83
CA PRO A 34 14.64 24.70 -2.03
C PRO A 34 14.74 23.79 -3.25
N ALA A 35 13.74 23.88 -4.12
CA ALA A 35 13.73 23.15 -5.39
C ALA A 35 14.91 23.62 -6.25
N ASN A 36 15.56 22.69 -6.91
CA ASN A 36 16.59 23.01 -7.88
C ASN A 36 15.90 23.62 -9.12
N LYS A 37 15.82 24.97 -9.17
CA LYS A 37 15.00 25.72 -10.13
C LYS A 37 15.35 25.48 -11.62
N LEU A 38 16.45 24.82 -11.92
CA LEU A 38 16.90 24.53 -13.29
C LEU A 38 17.07 23.02 -13.47
N ARG A 39 15.95 22.32 -13.66
CA ARG A 39 15.99 20.90 -14.05
C ARG A 39 16.61 20.77 -15.47
N ARG A 40 17.60 19.89 -15.61
CA ARG A 40 18.08 19.48 -16.93
C ARG A 40 16.94 18.78 -17.67
N LYS A 41 16.59 19.27 -18.86
CA LYS A 41 15.60 18.62 -19.72
C LYS A 41 16.08 17.22 -20.11
N LEU A 42 15.13 16.28 -20.14
CA LEU A 42 15.35 14.90 -20.54
C LEU A 42 14.72 14.63 -21.90
N THR A 43 15.31 13.71 -22.67
CA THR A 43 14.64 13.12 -23.83
C THR A 43 14.14 11.71 -23.51
N VAL A 44 13.13 11.26 -24.23
CA VAL A 44 12.59 9.91 -24.08
C VAL A 44 13.66 8.87 -24.39
N GLU A 45 14.50 9.11 -25.39
CA GLU A 45 15.60 8.22 -25.78
C GLU A 45 16.62 8.05 -24.64
N GLN A 46 16.94 9.14 -23.94
CA GLN A 46 17.85 9.09 -22.78
C GLN A 46 17.27 8.20 -21.67
N VAL A 47 15.97 8.28 -21.40
CA VAL A 47 15.31 7.46 -20.39
C VAL A 47 15.20 6.01 -20.85
N MET A 48 14.84 5.78 -22.10
CA MET A 48 14.73 4.44 -22.67
C MET A 48 16.06 3.73 -22.80
N ALA A 49 17.18 4.44 -23.00
CA ALA A 49 18.52 3.87 -22.95
C ALA A 49 18.88 3.32 -21.56
N ASN A 50 18.20 3.80 -20.51
CA ASN A 50 18.33 3.31 -19.12
C ASN A 50 17.21 2.34 -18.71
N PHE A 51 16.39 1.87 -19.66
CA PHE A 51 15.32 0.93 -19.36
C PHE A 51 15.89 -0.41 -18.86
N PRO A 52 15.35 -1.02 -17.79
CA PRO A 52 16.00 -2.15 -17.14
C PRO A 52 15.86 -3.49 -17.88
N PHE A 53 14.99 -3.58 -18.86
CA PHE A 53 14.73 -4.80 -19.62
C PHE A 53 15.19 -4.64 -21.09
N ALA A 54 15.50 -5.74 -21.74
CA ALA A 54 15.99 -5.75 -23.12
C ALA A 54 14.98 -5.15 -24.13
N LYS A 55 13.68 -5.27 -23.83
CA LYS A 55 12.59 -4.73 -24.66
C LYS A 55 11.53 -4.10 -23.78
N ALA A 56 11.19 -2.85 -24.07
CA ALA A 56 10.02 -2.20 -23.49
C ALA A 56 8.78 -2.52 -24.32
N ARG A 57 7.62 -2.55 -23.65
CA ARG A 57 6.31 -2.60 -24.32
C ARG A 57 5.89 -1.20 -24.73
N ASP A 58 5.03 -1.08 -25.74
CA ASP A 58 4.56 0.22 -26.23
C ASP A 58 3.93 1.07 -25.12
N ILE A 59 3.14 0.47 -24.25
CA ILE A 59 2.55 1.14 -23.08
C ILE A 59 3.61 1.73 -22.12
N GLN A 60 4.77 1.07 -21.99
CA GLN A 60 5.86 1.57 -21.13
C GLN A 60 6.57 2.74 -21.79
N VAL A 61 6.78 2.69 -23.11
CA VAL A 61 7.35 3.81 -23.88
C VAL A 61 6.42 5.03 -23.80
N GLU A 62 5.11 4.82 -24.00
CA GLU A 62 4.11 5.89 -23.87
C GLU A 62 4.08 6.49 -22.45
N ALA A 63 4.10 5.65 -21.41
CA ALA A 63 4.13 6.11 -20.04
C ALA A 63 5.41 6.92 -19.73
N VAL A 64 6.58 6.44 -20.17
CA VAL A 64 7.85 7.18 -20.04
C VAL A 64 7.76 8.53 -20.77
N THR A 65 7.19 8.57 -21.96
CA THR A 65 7.01 9.82 -22.72
C THR A 65 6.22 10.84 -21.89
N LYS A 66 5.07 10.46 -21.38
CA LYS A 66 4.22 11.36 -20.55
C LYS A 66 4.90 11.80 -19.24
N VAL A 67 5.64 10.89 -18.58
CA VAL A 67 6.41 11.25 -17.38
C VAL A 67 7.55 12.23 -17.71
N VAL A 68 8.25 12.05 -18.84
CA VAL A 68 9.30 12.97 -19.30
C VAL A 68 8.72 14.33 -19.66
N GLU A 69 7.56 14.37 -20.31
CA GLU A 69 6.83 15.63 -20.60
C GLU A 69 6.49 16.38 -19.30
N SER A 70 5.90 15.70 -18.32
CA SER A 70 5.57 16.28 -17.02
C SER A 70 6.83 16.83 -16.31
N TYR A 71 7.90 16.05 -16.26
CA TYR A 71 9.19 16.47 -15.71
C TYR A 71 9.75 17.72 -16.42
N ASN A 72 9.71 17.74 -17.75
CA ASN A 72 10.23 18.83 -18.58
C ASN A 72 9.37 20.10 -18.50
N ASN A 73 8.08 19.98 -18.17
CA ASN A 73 7.18 21.09 -17.92
C ASN A 73 7.32 21.66 -16.50
N ASN A 74 8.34 21.23 -15.74
CA ASN A 74 8.63 21.66 -14.37
C ASN A 74 7.49 21.36 -13.38
N GLN A 75 6.70 20.32 -13.63
CA GLN A 75 5.75 19.84 -12.65
C GLN A 75 6.48 19.29 -11.40
N ASP A 76 5.87 19.44 -10.23
CA ASP A 76 6.42 18.90 -8.98
C ASP A 76 6.15 17.39 -8.86
N TYR A 77 5.11 16.90 -9.55
CA TYR A 77 4.74 15.47 -9.48
C TYR A 77 3.97 15.00 -10.72
N VAL A 78 3.93 13.68 -10.86
CA VAL A 78 3.00 12.97 -11.75
C VAL A 78 2.28 11.87 -10.98
N LEU A 79 0.96 11.81 -11.10
CA LEU A 79 0.14 10.68 -10.69
C LEU A 79 0.09 9.70 -11.86
N LEU A 80 0.78 8.57 -11.74
CA LEU A 80 0.93 7.60 -12.82
C LEU A 80 0.08 6.35 -12.53
N GLU A 81 -1.08 6.24 -13.19
CA GLU A 81 -1.94 5.07 -13.11
C GLU A 81 -1.62 4.10 -14.24
N VAL A 82 -0.96 3.00 -13.89
CA VAL A 82 -0.63 1.92 -14.82
C VAL A 82 -1.25 0.63 -14.30
N PRO A 83 -2.13 -0.02 -15.06
CA PRO A 83 -2.76 -1.27 -14.63
C PRO A 83 -1.75 -2.33 -14.20
N VAL A 84 -2.20 -3.24 -13.36
CA VAL A 84 -1.39 -4.36 -12.89
C VAL A 84 -0.82 -5.12 -14.09
N GLY A 85 0.46 -5.51 -14.02
CA GLY A 85 1.16 -6.13 -15.14
C GLY A 85 1.69 -5.16 -16.21
N GLY A 86 1.35 -3.87 -16.16
CA GLY A 86 1.85 -2.86 -17.12
C GLY A 86 3.34 -2.49 -16.96
N GLY A 87 4.00 -2.98 -15.91
CA GLY A 87 5.46 -2.81 -15.73
C GLY A 87 5.88 -1.50 -15.09
N LYS A 88 5.10 -1.00 -14.12
CA LYS A 88 5.38 0.21 -13.32
C LYS A 88 6.83 0.34 -12.87
N SER A 89 7.38 -0.73 -12.29
CA SER A 89 8.75 -0.74 -11.73
C SER A 89 9.81 -0.46 -12.79
N GLY A 90 9.62 -0.95 -14.04
CA GLY A 90 10.53 -0.68 -15.14
C GLY A 90 10.53 0.80 -15.56
N ILE A 91 9.34 1.43 -15.63
CA ILE A 91 9.18 2.86 -15.94
C ILE A 91 9.89 3.72 -14.87
N ALA A 92 9.59 3.44 -13.61
CA ALA A 92 10.16 4.16 -12.48
C ALA A 92 11.68 4.03 -12.40
N LEU A 93 12.20 2.82 -12.60
CA LEU A 93 13.65 2.58 -12.57
C LEU A 93 14.37 3.22 -13.77
N ALA A 94 13.77 3.28 -14.95
CA ALA A 94 14.35 3.97 -16.09
C ALA A 94 14.56 5.46 -15.78
N MET A 95 13.57 6.12 -15.19
CA MET A 95 13.67 7.51 -14.72
C MET A 95 14.75 7.66 -13.64
N ALA A 96 14.74 6.80 -12.63
CA ALA A 96 15.70 6.84 -11.52
C ALA A 96 17.14 6.65 -12.00
N ARG A 97 17.38 5.71 -12.91
CA ARG A 97 18.71 5.46 -13.51
C ARG A 97 19.18 6.61 -14.39
N THR A 98 18.26 7.31 -15.03
CA THR A 98 18.61 8.48 -15.87
C THR A 98 18.99 9.67 -15.02
N LEU A 99 18.27 9.93 -13.94
CA LEU A 99 18.53 11.04 -13.03
C LEU A 99 19.68 10.76 -12.05
N GLN A 100 19.95 9.48 -11.73
CA GLN A 100 21.07 9.08 -10.84
C GLN A 100 21.02 9.71 -9.44
N ASP A 101 19.83 10.13 -8.97
CA ASP A 101 19.61 10.68 -7.64
C ASP A 101 18.14 10.48 -7.24
N ALA A 102 17.80 9.28 -6.72
CA ALA A 102 16.42 8.89 -6.51
C ALA A 102 16.18 8.10 -5.23
N PHE A 103 14.99 8.32 -4.65
CA PHE A 103 14.35 7.41 -3.72
C PHE A 103 13.36 6.50 -4.46
N MET A 104 13.43 5.21 -4.19
CA MET A 104 12.46 4.21 -4.63
C MET A 104 11.75 3.67 -3.38
N VAL A 105 10.53 4.17 -3.13
CA VAL A 105 9.79 3.87 -1.90
C VAL A 105 8.66 2.90 -2.19
N THR A 106 8.64 1.76 -1.49
CA THR A 106 7.66 0.70 -1.66
C THR A 106 6.80 0.52 -0.41
N LEU A 107 5.65 -0.13 -0.53
CA LEU A 107 4.77 -0.36 0.61
C LEU A 107 5.36 -1.37 1.61
N THR A 108 5.90 -2.49 1.13
CA THR A 108 6.28 -3.64 1.94
C THR A 108 7.73 -4.08 1.75
N GLU A 109 8.26 -4.81 2.74
CA GLU A 109 9.56 -5.45 2.61
C GLU A 109 9.61 -6.49 1.47
N GLN A 110 8.50 -7.16 1.19
CA GLN A 110 8.43 -8.10 0.08
C GLN A 110 8.67 -7.41 -1.27
N LEU A 111 8.08 -6.23 -1.48
CA LEU A 111 8.33 -5.42 -2.66
C LEU A 111 9.78 -4.91 -2.70
N GLN A 112 10.37 -4.51 -1.56
CA GLN A 112 11.80 -4.17 -1.49
C GLN A 112 12.68 -5.34 -1.96
N ASN A 113 12.40 -6.55 -1.47
CA ASN A 113 13.14 -7.75 -1.84
C ASN A 113 12.98 -8.06 -3.34
N GLN A 114 11.79 -7.82 -3.90
CA GLN A 114 11.56 -7.97 -5.34
C GLN A 114 12.37 -6.95 -6.14
N TYR A 115 12.37 -5.66 -5.76
CA TYR A 115 13.21 -4.65 -6.41
C TYR A 115 14.70 -5.02 -6.37
N MET A 116 15.18 -5.52 -5.24
CA MET A 116 16.58 -5.95 -5.14
C MET A 116 16.86 -7.18 -6.00
N LYS A 117 15.98 -8.19 -5.98
CA LYS A 117 16.13 -9.38 -6.82
C LYS A 117 16.17 -9.04 -8.32
N ASP A 118 15.28 -8.15 -8.75
CA ASP A 118 15.10 -7.85 -10.16
C ASP A 118 16.11 -6.81 -10.69
N PHE A 119 16.63 -5.93 -9.79
CA PHE A 119 17.33 -4.71 -10.22
C PHE A 119 18.59 -4.34 -9.44
N GLU A 120 19.12 -5.19 -8.55
CA GLU A 120 20.32 -4.90 -7.77
C GLU A 120 21.53 -4.55 -8.65
N GLN A 121 21.66 -5.22 -9.80
CA GLN A 121 22.71 -4.98 -10.80
C GLN A 121 22.70 -3.55 -11.35
N HIS A 122 21.63 -2.77 -11.14
CA HIS A 122 21.53 -1.38 -11.57
C HIS A 122 21.98 -0.37 -10.51
N GLY A 123 22.62 -0.83 -9.44
CA GLY A 123 23.22 0.04 -8.42
C GLY A 123 22.28 0.47 -7.30
N LEU A 124 21.13 -0.21 -7.13
CA LEU A 124 20.22 0.04 -6.02
C LEU A 124 20.86 -0.36 -4.69
N LYS A 125 20.63 0.45 -3.65
CA LYS A 125 20.99 0.14 -2.27
C LYS A 125 19.74 0.13 -1.40
N VAL A 126 19.53 -0.93 -0.63
CA VAL A 126 18.34 -1.13 0.19
C VAL A 126 18.59 -0.73 1.65
N LEU A 127 17.60 -0.03 2.23
CA LEU A 127 17.49 0.17 3.67
C LEU A 127 16.21 -0.48 4.19
N LYS A 128 16.36 -1.52 4.99
CA LYS A 128 15.25 -2.18 5.69
C LYS A 128 15.05 -1.56 7.09
N GLY A 129 13.95 -1.91 7.73
CA GLY A 129 13.70 -1.53 9.12
C GLY A 129 14.81 -2.05 10.05
N ARG A 130 15.12 -1.30 11.10
CA ARG A 130 16.21 -1.61 12.06
C ARG A 130 16.12 -3.03 12.63
N GLY A 131 14.93 -3.52 12.96
CA GLY A 131 14.70 -4.86 13.50
C GLY A 131 15.06 -6.03 12.55
N LYS A 132 15.42 -5.73 11.28
CA LYS A 132 15.88 -6.73 10.29
C LYS A 132 17.40 -6.94 10.28
N TYR A 133 18.11 -6.20 11.11
CA TYR A 133 19.56 -6.30 11.26
C TYR A 133 19.91 -6.81 12.65
N GLN A 134 20.73 -7.83 12.73
CA GLN A 134 21.25 -8.33 14.01
C GLN A 134 22.34 -7.40 14.55
N CYS A 135 22.34 -7.17 15.85
CA CYS A 135 23.42 -6.45 16.50
C CYS A 135 24.68 -7.33 16.54
N SER A 136 25.76 -6.88 15.93
CA SER A 136 27.02 -7.64 15.87
C SER A 136 27.61 -7.93 17.26
N ASN A 137 27.42 -7.01 18.19
CA ASN A 137 28.03 -7.10 19.51
C ASN A 137 27.13 -7.81 20.54
N ALA A 138 25.80 -7.81 20.35
CA ALA A 138 24.86 -8.50 21.24
C ALA A 138 24.46 -9.89 20.72
N GLY A 139 24.71 -10.19 19.45
CA GLY A 139 24.24 -11.43 18.81
C GLY A 139 22.71 -11.55 18.69
N GLY A 140 21.98 -10.45 18.95
CA GLY A 140 20.52 -10.39 18.98
C GLY A 140 19.96 -9.06 18.45
N SER A 141 18.90 -8.55 19.06
CA SER A 141 18.24 -7.32 18.62
C SER A 141 19.07 -6.05 18.92
N CYS A 142 18.78 -4.98 18.19
CA CYS A 142 19.38 -3.67 18.48
C CYS A 142 18.96 -3.14 19.86
N ALA A 143 17.77 -3.49 20.35
CA ALA A 143 17.31 -3.14 21.69
C ALA A 143 18.20 -3.75 22.76
N LEU A 144 18.54 -5.05 22.63
CA LEU A 144 19.48 -5.73 23.53
C LEU A 144 20.85 -5.05 23.55
N GLY A 145 21.41 -4.71 22.38
CA GLY A 145 22.68 -4.00 22.29
C GLY A 145 22.67 -2.64 23.01
N LYS A 146 21.61 -1.88 22.88
CA LYS A 146 21.42 -0.59 23.58
C LYS A 146 21.35 -0.76 25.10
N THR A 147 20.60 -1.74 25.59
CA THR A 147 20.46 -1.98 27.05
C THR A 147 21.77 -2.42 27.68
N LEU A 148 22.57 -3.19 26.95
CA LEU A 148 23.89 -3.61 27.41
C LEU A 148 24.95 -2.50 27.24
N ASN A 149 24.57 -1.30 26.79
CA ASN A 149 25.47 -0.18 26.48
C ASN A 149 26.64 -0.60 25.57
N LEU A 150 26.38 -1.53 24.63
CA LEU A 150 27.40 -2.00 23.72
C LEU A 150 27.70 -0.94 22.66
N GLU A 151 28.96 -0.83 22.30
CA GLU A 151 29.39 0.06 21.23
C GLU A 151 28.69 -0.31 19.92
N CYS A 152 28.18 0.69 19.20
CA CYS A 152 27.48 0.47 17.92
C CYS A 152 28.42 0.34 16.71
N ALA A 153 29.68 -0.02 16.91
CA ALA A 153 30.67 -0.20 15.86
C ALA A 153 31.32 -1.60 15.93
N PRO A 154 31.30 -2.38 14.82
CA PRO A 154 30.57 -2.15 13.58
C PRO A 154 29.08 -2.49 13.71
N CYS A 155 28.18 -1.61 13.29
CA CYS A 155 26.75 -1.82 13.34
C CYS A 155 26.19 -2.10 11.93
N PRO A 156 25.64 -3.29 11.64
CA PRO A 156 25.11 -3.63 10.32
C PRO A 156 24.00 -2.68 9.86
N TYR A 157 23.13 -2.25 10.77
CA TYR A 157 22.07 -1.28 10.44
C TYR A 157 22.64 0.09 10.09
N GLN A 158 23.56 0.64 10.89
CA GLN A 158 24.17 1.94 10.63
C GLN A 158 24.97 1.92 9.33
N THR A 159 25.72 0.84 9.08
CA THR A 159 26.43 0.64 7.82
C THR A 159 25.48 0.63 6.63
N ALA A 160 24.41 -0.16 6.70
CA ALA A 160 23.41 -0.22 5.63
C ALA A 160 22.70 1.15 5.43
N LYS A 161 22.37 1.85 6.53
CA LYS A 161 21.77 3.20 6.51
C LYS A 161 22.70 4.19 5.82
N THR A 162 23.95 4.25 6.20
CA THR A 162 24.96 5.13 5.62
C THR A 162 25.13 4.87 4.13
N ILE A 163 25.30 3.60 3.73
CA ILE A 163 25.43 3.20 2.32
C ILE A 163 24.20 3.58 1.52
N ALA A 164 22.99 3.31 2.04
CA ALA A 164 21.75 3.58 1.34
C ALA A 164 21.50 5.09 1.17
N LEU A 165 21.69 5.88 2.23
CA LEU A 165 21.52 7.33 2.18
C LEU A 165 22.53 8.02 1.27
N ALA A 166 23.78 7.54 1.23
CA ALA A 166 24.83 8.05 0.34
C ALA A 166 24.69 7.56 -1.11
N SER A 167 23.90 6.51 -1.37
CA SER A 167 23.75 5.96 -2.71
C SER A 167 22.97 6.87 -3.63
N LYS A 168 23.21 6.74 -4.94
CA LYS A 168 22.44 7.43 -5.98
C LYS A 168 21.00 6.94 -6.05
N LEU A 169 20.77 5.63 -5.83
CA LEU A 169 19.49 4.97 -5.91
C LEU A 169 19.23 4.21 -4.60
N MET A 170 18.36 4.74 -3.76
CA MET A 170 17.99 4.15 -2.49
C MET A 170 16.61 3.49 -2.58
N VAL A 171 16.52 2.23 -2.14
CA VAL A 171 15.26 1.50 -1.99
C VAL A 171 14.92 1.36 -0.52
N CYS A 172 13.70 1.75 -0.12
CA CYS A 172 13.19 1.53 1.23
C CYS A 172 11.66 1.39 1.22
N ASN A 173 11.08 0.99 2.36
CA ASN A 173 9.62 1.07 2.51
C ASN A 173 9.22 2.40 3.17
N TYR A 174 7.91 2.70 3.15
CA TYR A 174 7.35 3.94 3.72
C TYR A 174 7.79 4.17 5.18
N HIS A 175 7.75 3.13 6.03
CA HIS A 175 8.19 3.24 7.43
C HIS A 175 9.67 3.59 7.54
N SER A 176 10.53 2.89 6.80
CA SER A 176 11.98 3.17 6.81
C SER A 176 12.29 4.53 6.23
N PHE A 177 11.52 4.97 5.22
CA PHE A 177 11.65 6.33 4.66
C PHE A 177 11.33 7.38 5.71
N LEU A 178 10.14 7.31 6.32
CA LEU A 178 9.72 8.29 7.31
C LEU A 178 10.69 8.35 8.51
N ALA A 179 11.14 7.19 9.00
CA ALA A 179 12.07 7.11 10.13
C ALA A 179 13.49 7.63 9.83
N ASN A 180 13.96 7.51 8.59
CA ASN A 180 15.36 7.79 8.26
C ASN A 180 15.56 8.98 7.33
N VAL A 181 14.57 9.39 6.57
CA VAL A 181 14.63 10.51 5.63
C VAL A 181 13.72 11.65 6.08
N GLY A 182 12.45 11.38 6.33
CA GLY A 182 11.46 12.37 6.76
C GLY A 182 11.69 12.95 8.16
N GLY A 183 12.45 12.25 9.00
CA GLY A 183 12.76 12.68 10.37
C GLY A 183 14.06 13.48 10.50
N PRO A 184 14.35 14.00 11.71
CA PRO A 184 15.55 14.83 11.98
C PRO A 184 16.87 14.14 11.63
N SER A 185 16.96 12.83 11.90
CA SER A 185 18.17 12.05 11.58
C SER A 185 18.47 11.99 10.09
N GLY A 186 17.43 11.90 9.26
CA GLY A 186 17.57 11.86 7.80
C GLY A 186 18.06 13.20 7.25
N ARG A 187 17.52 14.31 7.76
CA ARG A 187 17.95 15.64 7.38
C ARG A 187 19.45 15.84 7.57
N ARG A 188 19.96 15.49 8.75
CA ARG A 188 21.37 15.63 9.08
C ARG A 188 22.27 14.82 8.15
N VAL A 189 21.99 13.52 8.01
CA VAL A 189 22.84 12.63 7.19
C VAL A 189 22.82 13.03 5.72
N LEU A 190 21.64 13.29 5.14
CA LEU A 190 21.54 13.70 3.74
C LEU A 190 22.25 15.03 3.46
N GLY A 191 22.14 16.01 4.37
CA GLY A 191 22.79 17.30 4.24
C GLY A 191 24.28 17.16 4.09
N GLU A 192 24.92 16.46 5.00
CA GLU A 192 26.38 16.35 5.05
C GLU A 192 26.96 15.47 3.95
N TRP A 193 26.38 14.30 3.70
CA TRP A 193 26.84 13.42 2.63
C TRP A 193 26.77 14.08 1.25
N ARG A 194 25.76 14.89 1.00
CA ARG A 194 25.64 15.57 -0.31
C ARG A 194 26.63 16.74 -0.46
N VAL A 195 27.09 17.32 0.63
CA VAL A 195 28.00 18.47 0.60
C VAL A 195 29.45 18.04 0.72
N THR A 196 29.77 17.11 1.62
CA THR A 196 31.15 16.79 1.97
C THR A 196 31.58 15.38 1.61
N GLY A 197 30.64 14.45 1.40
CA GLY A 197 30.93 13.02 1.23
C GLY A 197 31.43 12.34 2.52
N SER A 198 31.38 13.04 3.67
CA SER A 198 31.87 12.60 4.97
C SER A 198 30.74 12.34 5.95
N LEU A 199 31.00 11.55 7.01
CA LEU A 199 30.02 11.32 8.07
C LEU A 199 29.70 12.64 8.82
N PRO A 200 28.43 12.86 9.19
CA PRO A 200 28.04 14.08 9.87
C PRO A 200 28.65 14.19 11.27
N PRO A 201 29.00 15.41 11.72
CA PRO A 201 29.42 15.65 13.10
C PRO A 201 28.27 15.42 14.12
N PRO A 202 28.58 15.47 15.41
CA PRO A 202 27.62 15.18 16.51
C PRO A 202 26.38 16.08 16.52
N PRO A 203 25.33 15.72 17.28
CA PRO A 203 23.95 16.23 17.17
C PRO A 203 23.71 17.73 17.43
N ASP A 204 24.69 18.49 17.86
CA ASP A 204 24.50 19.83 18.40
C ASP A 204 24.70 20.99 17.39
N HIS A 205 24.80 20.68 16.09
CA HIS A 205 24.94 21.69 15.06
C HIS A 205 23.66 21.91 14.26
N ASP A 206 23.24 23.15 14.11
CA ASP A 206 22.19 23.58 13.17
C ASP A 206 22.71 23.42 11.72
N TYR A 207 22.31 22.34 11.08
CA TYR A 207 22.58 22.15 9.66
C TYR A 207 21.46 22.73 8.80
N PRO A 208 21.81 23.36 7.67
CA PRO A 208 20.78 23.65 6.67
C PRO A 208 20.11 22.35 6.23
N PRO A 209 18.81 22.38 5.92
CA PRO A 209 18.12 21.19 5.43
C PRO A 209 18.86 20.69 4.17
N PRO A 210 19.01 19.36 4.02
CA PRO A 210 19.67 18.82 2.83
C PRO A 210 18.87 19.20 1.58
N PRO A 211 19.55 19.44 0.44
CA PRO A 211 18.84 19.63 -0.80
C PRO A 211 18.01 18.37 -1.12
N PRO A 212 16.80 18.54 -1.68
CA PRO A 212 15.99 17.38 -2.09
C PRO A 212 16.73 16.56 -3.14
N ARG A 213 16.40 15.25 -3.23
CA ARG A 213 16.83 14.44 -4.37
C ARG A 213 16.09 14.89 -5.64
N LEU A 214 16.64 14.54 -6.80
CA LEU A 214 15.99 14.87 -8.08
C LEU A 214 14.66 14.11 -8.26
N LEU A 215 14.55 12.91 -7.70
CA LEU A 215 13.38 12.04 -7.88
C LEU A 215 13.00 11.28 -6.60
N ALA A 216 11.69 11.20 -6.34
CA ALA A 216 11.13 10.16 -5.49
C ALA A 216 10.05 9.38 -6.25
N VAL A 217 10.13 8.06 -6.17
CA VAL A 217 9.12 7.14 -6.72
C VAL A 217 8.37 6.50 -5.57
N TRP A 218 7.05 6.62 -5.56
CA TRP A 218 6.13 6.12 -4.56
C TRP A 218 5.32 4.98 -5.16
N ASP A 219 5.75 3.74 -4.91
CA ASP A 219 5.04 2.56 -5.40
C ASP A 219 3.86 2.22 -4.50
N GLU A 220 2.75 1.80 -5.11
CA GLU A 220 1.44 1.62 -4.46
C GLU A 220 0.96 2.89 -3.71
N ALA A 221 1.11 4.05 -4.37
CA ALA A 221 0.86 5.37 -3.79
C ALA A 221 -0.58 5.55 -3.26
N HIS A 222 -1.55 4.78 -3.76
CA HIS A 222 -2.92 4.76 -3.25
C HIS A 222 -3.03 4.41 -1.76
N THR A 223 -1.99 3.81 -1.17
CA THR A 223 -1.95 3.44 0.25
C THR A 223 -1.41 4.55 1.16
N MET A 224 -0.90 5.66 0.60
CA MET A 224 -0.19 6.69 1.36
C MET A 224 -1.07 7.38 2.40
N GLU A 225 -2.35 7.65 2.12
CA GLU A 225 -3.27 8.23 3.10
C GLU A 225 -3.46 7.30 4.30
N ALA A 226 -3.73 6.02 4.04
CA ALA A 226 -3.91 5.03 5.10
C ALA A 226 -2.63 4.87 5.93
N PHE A 227 -1.47 4.86 5.28
CA PHE A 227 -0.18 4.85 5.94
C PHE A 227 0.02 6.09 6.85
N LEU A 228 -0.27 7.29 6.37
CA LEU A 228 -0.16 8.50 7.18
C LEU A 228 -1.16 8.50 8.34
N LEU A 229 -2.40 8.04 8.13
CA LEU A 229 -3.40 7.90 9.20
C LEU A 229 -2.92 6.97 10.31
N ASP A 230 -2.27 5.87 9.95
CA ASP A 230 -1.68 4.93 10.90
C ASP A 230 -0.50 5.54 11.65
N GLN A 231 0.38 6.27 10.95
CA GLN A 231 1.55 6.91 11.57
C GLN A 231 1.20 8.14 12.42
N MET A 232 0.14 8.84 12.09
CA MET A 232 -0.31 10.05 12.80
C MET A 232 -1.31 9.73 13.91
N GLY A 233 -1.88 8.52 13.92
CA GLY A 233 -2.81 8.05 14.95
C GLY A 233 -2.10 7.53 16.21
N LEU A 234 -2.91 7.28 17.24
CA LEU A 234 -2.50 6.60 18.47
C LEU A 234 -3.43 5.41 18.72
N GLU A 235 -2.86 4.23 18.82
CA GLU A 235 -3.57 3.02 19.22
C GLU A 235 -3.12 2.64 20.65
N VAL A 236 -4.07 2.62 21.57
CA VAL A 236 -3.84 2.18 22.95
C VAL A 236 -4.45 0.80 23.13
N ASP A 237 -3.65 -0.15 23.59
CA ASP A 237 -4.10 -1.47 24.02
C ASP A 237 -3.42 -1.76 25.38
N LEU A 238 -4.12 -1.49 26.45
CA LEU A 238 -3.58 -1.59 27.82
C LEU A 238 -3.11 -3.01 28.15
N ASN A 239 -3.76 -4.03 27.57
CA ASN A 239 -3.33 -5.42 27.78
C ASN A 239 -1.96 -5.69 27.15
N LYS A 240 -1.70 -5.12 25.97
CA LYS A 240 -0.40 -5.26 25.30
C LYS A 240 0.71 -4.42 25.96
N LEU A 241 0.32 -3.33 26.60
CA LEU A 241 1.24 -2.49 27.34
C LEU A 241 1.53 -3.01 28.76
N SER A 242 0.77 -4.00 29.24
CA SER A 242 0.81 -4.53 30.61
C SER A 242 0.61 -3.44 31.68
N ILE A 243 -0.16 -2.40 31.34
CA ILE A 243 -0.42 -1.24 32.22
C ILE A 243 -1.85 -1.31 32.77
N VAL A 244 -1.97 -1.18 34.08
CA VAL A 244 -3.24 -1.02 34.77
C VAL A 244 -3.34 0.42 35.27
N PRO A 245 -4.09 1.30 34.61
CA PRO A 245 -4.20 2.69 35.00
C PRO A 245 -4.99 2.84 36.32
N THR A 246 -4.62 3.83 37.12
CA THR A 246 -5.28 4.14 38.39
C THR A 246 -6.71 4.67 38.21
N ILE A 247 -6.97 5.31 37.07
CA ILE A 247 -8.28 5.82 36.67
C ILE A 247 -8.68 5.14 35.38
N PRO A 248 -9.87 4.54 35.28
CA PRO A 248 -10.32 3.87 34.07
C PRO A 248 -10.41 4.85 32.88
N MET A 249 -10.30 4.30 31.70
CA MET A 249 -10.48 5.05 30.46
C MET A 249 -11.88 5.67 30.40
N PRO A 250 -12.03 6.91 29.90
CA PRO A 250 -13.34 7.57 29.79
C PRO A 250 -14.37 6.74 29.03
N ASP A 251 -15.63 6.92 29.38
CA ASP A 251 -16.75 6.32 28.65
C ASP A 251 -16.75 6.75 27.17
N PRO A 252 -17.31 5.92 26.27
CA PRO A 252 -17.36 6.25 24.86
C PRO A 252 -18.04 7.60 24.58
N THR A 253 -17.28 8.51 23.98
CA THR A 253 -17.77 9.83 23.56
C THR A 253 -17.10 10.23 22.24
N PRO A 254 -17.80 10.97 21.35
CA PRO A 254 -17.19 11.55 20.16
C PRO A 254 -16.27 12.75 20.47
N ASP A 255 -16.35 13.32 21.69
CA ASP A 255 -15.49 14.42 22.14
C ASP A 255 -14.08 13.87 22.48
N PRO A 256 -13.00 14.32 21.82
CA PRO A 256 -11.65 13.86 22.12
C PRO A 256 -11.08 14.39 23.43
N ARG A 257 -11.61 15.49 23.99
CA ARG A 257 -11.02 16.17 25.15
C ARG A 257 -10.87 15.29 26.39
N PRO A 258 -11.90 14.52 26.84
CA PRO A 258 -11.75 13.63 28.00
C PRO A 258 -10.65 12.58 27.81
N TYR A 259 -10.45 12.11 26.58
CA TYR A 259 -9.39 11.15 26.29
C TYR A 259 -8.02 11.82 26.35
N PHE A 260 -7.85 13.03 25.85
CA PHE A 260 -6.58 13.76 25.95
C PHE A 260 -6.20 14.04 27.41
N GLU A 261 -7.16 14.43 28.25
CA GLU A 261 -6.95 14.62 29.67
C GLU A 261 -6.50 13.30 30.34
N TRP A 262 -7.16 12.20 30.04
CA TRP A 262 -6.80 10.88 30.56
C TRP A 262 -5.43 10.41 30.04
N LEU A 263 -5.13 10.60 28.76
CA LEU A 263 -3.83 10.25 28.16
C LEU A 263 -2.68 11.02 28.84
N GLU A 264 -2.87 12.30 29.11
CA GLU A 264 -1.85 13.19 29.70
C GLU A 264 -1.68 12.96 31.21
N GLN A 265 -2.79 12.87 31.94
CA GLN A 265 -2.75 12.86 33.42
C GLN A 265 -2.68 11.46 34.01
N VAL A 266 -3.11 10.43 33.30
CA VAL A 266 -3.19 9.06 33.81
C VAL A 266 -2.27 8.13 33.05
N LEU A 267 -2.44 7.99 31.71
CA LEU A 267 -1.69 6.99 30.96
C LEU A 267 -0.21 7.34 30.82
N LYS A 268 0.13 8.59 30.49
CA LYS A 268 1.53 8.99 30.30
C LYS A 268 2.37 8.83 31.58
N PRO A 269 1.93 9.23 32.76
CA PRO A 269 2.64 8.95 34.01
C PRO A 269 2.79 7.45 34.31
N ALA A 270 1.74 6.63 34.03
CA ALA A 270 1.82 5.18 34.23
C ALA A 270 2.84 4.53 33.27
N VAL A 271 2.91 4.97 32.01
CA VAL A 271 3.93 4.51 31.05
C VAL A 271 5.33 4.88 31.50
N LEU A 272 5.53 6.09 32.01
CA LEU A 272 6.85 6.54 32.53
C LEU A 272 7.29 5.70 33.72
N ALA A 273 6.40 5.45 34.69
CA ALA A 273 6.68 4.61 35.84
C ALA A 273 7.02 3.17 35.44
N GLU A 274 6.29 2.59 34.48
CA GLU A 274 6.57 1.24 34.02
C GLU A 274 7.91 1.13 33.28
N LEU A 275 8.29 2.15 32.50
CA LEU A 275 9.61 2.20 31.84
C LEU A 275 10.80 2.12 32.80
N GLU A 276 10.65 2.58 34.05
CA GLU A 276 11.67 2.48 35.09
C GLU A 276 11.79 1.04 35.60
N ASN A 277 10.68 0.28 35.61
CA ASN A 277 10.61 -1.07 36.17
C ASN A 277 10.96 -2.17 35.14
N ILE A 278 10.76 -1.94 33.84
CA ILE A 278 11.03 -2.93 32.79
C ILE A 278 12.54 -3.19 32.68
N THR A 279 12.90 -4.47 32.80
CA THR A 279 14.27 -4.95 32.61
C THR A 279 14.49 -5.57 31.22
N ASP A 280 13.42 -6.09 30.57
CA ASP A 280 13.51 -6.64 29.23
C ASP A 280 13.74 -5.53 28.18
N PRO A 281 14.84 -5.61 27.40
CA PRO A 281 15.19 -4.56 26.45
C PRO A 281 14.19 -4.35 25.33
N GLU A 282 13.55 -5.43 24.86
CA GLU A 282 12.61 -5.36 23.75
C GLU A 282 11.27 -4.77 24.21
N GLU A 283 10.83 -5.14 25.40
CA GLU A 283 9.63 -4.54 26.01
C GLU A 283 9.86 -3.06 26.34
N LYS A 284 11.03 -2.73 26.88
CA LYS A 284 11.42 -1.35 27.15
C LYS A 284 11.44 -0.49 25.88
N GLU A 285 11.97 -1.02 24.78
CA GLU A 285 11.97 -0.31 23.50
C GLU A 285 10.55 -0.15 22.95
N LYS A 286 9.69 -1.18 23.05
CA LYS A 286 8.28 -1.11 22.61
C LYS A 286 7.51 -0.03 23.39
N LEU A 287 7.66 -0.02 24.71
CA LEU A 287 6.98 0.96 25.57
C LEU A 287 7.54 2.38 25.36
N GLY A 288 8.85 2.52 25.15
CA GLY A 288 9.48 3.78 24.78
C GLY A 288 8.97 4.34 23.46
N ASN A 289 8.83 3.50 22.42
CA ASN A 289 8.24 3.89 21.13
C ASN A 289 6.77 4.31 21.30
N PHE A 290 6.01 3.61 22.14
CA PHE A 290 4.64 4.00 22.47
C PHE A 290 4.59 5.38 23.14
N LEU A 291 5.47 5.63 24.13
CA LEU A 291 5.56 6.93 24.81
C LEU A 291 5.89 8.07 23.83
N MET A 292 6.74 7.81 22.84
CA MET A 292 7.02 8.79 21.77
C MET A 292 5.77 9.11 20.97
N THR A 293 5.03 8.09 20.53
CA THR A 293 3.77 8.27 19.77
C THR A 293 2.73 9.00 20.63
N LEU A 294 2.57 8.62 21.88
CA LEU A 294 1.67 9.28 22.83
C LEU A 294 2.02 10.76 23.01
N SER A 295 3.29 11.08 23.22
CA SER A 295 3.76 12.46 23.37
C SER A 295 3.55 13.29 22.10
N ALA A 296 3.82 12.72 20.93
CA ALA A 296 3.57 13.38 19.67
C ALA A 296 2.05 13.62 19.41
N THR A 297 1.20 12.70 19.83
CA THR A 297 -0.25 12.85 19.77
C THR A 297 -0.74 13.96 20.68
N LEU A 298 -0.26 14.00 21.93
CA LEU A 298 -0.58 15.06 22.89
C LEU A 298 -0.14 16.45 22.41
N ALA A 299 1.03 16.55 21.77
CA ALA A 299 1.53 17.81 21.21
C ALA A 299 0.65 18.35 20.06
N ARG A 300 -0.14 17.50 19.42
CA ARG A 300 -1.03 17.87 18.29
C ARG A 300 -2.51 17.94 18.68
N ARG A 301 -2.86 17.84 19.95
CA ARG A 301 -4.24 17.79 20.42
C ARG A 301 -5.10 18.97 19.93
N ASP A 302 -4.53 20.16 19.83
CA ASP A 302 -5.21 21.39 19.45
C ASP A 302 -5.02 21.77 17.96
N VAL A 303 -4.28 20.94 17.21
CA VAL A 303 -3.94 21.18 15.80
C VAL A 303 -4.84 20.36 14.88
N ASP A 304 -5.06 19.10 15.23
CA ASP A 304 -5.83 18.16 14.44
C ASP A 304 -7.28 18.03 14.95
N ASP A 305 -8.20 17.74 14.03
CA ASP A 305 -9.55 17.28 14.38
C ASP A 305 -9.46 15.78 14.71
N TRP A 306 -9.44 15.45 15.99
CA TRP A 306 -9.28 14.07 16.45
C TRP A 306 -10.59 13.32 16.57
N ILE A 307 -10.59 12.08 16.12
CA ILE A 307 -11.72 11.16 16.22
C ILE A 307 -11.33 10.01 17.16
N PRO A 308 -11.88 9.98 18.37
CA PRO A 308 -11.71 8.85 19.29
C PRO A 308 -12.62 7.70 18.89
N GLU A 309 -12.10 6.49 18.95
CA GLU A 309 -12.85 5.25 18.77
C GLU A 309 -12.55 4.28 19.90
N ARG A 310 -13.61 3.77 20.54
CA ARG A 310 -13.55 2.65 21.46
C ARG A 310 -13.99 1.40 20.72
N PRO A 311 -13.07 0.46 20.42
CA PRO A 311 -13.41 -0.77 19.75
C PRO A 311 -14.47 -1.57 20.52
N GLU A 312 -15.42 -2.16 19.79
CA GLU A 312 -16.47 -3.01 20.32
C GLU A 312 -16.20 -4.47 19.94
N ASP A 313 -16.62 -5.40 20.80
CA ASP A 313 -16.63 -6.81 20.47
C ASP A 313 -17.79 -7.15 19.49
N GLN A 314 -17.88 -8.43 19.09
CA GLN A 314 -18.92 -8.91 18.19
C GLN A 314 -20.37 -8.74 18.72
N TRP A 315 -20.53 -8.45 20.02
CA TRP A 315 -21.79 -8.24 20.71
C TRP A 315 -22.12 -6.77 20.91
N GLY A 316 -21.26 -5.85 20.43
CA GLY A 316 -21.38 -4.40 20.63
C GLY A 316 -20.94 -3.92 22.01
N LYS A 317 -20.27 -4.78 22.81
CA LYS A 317 -19.70 -4.37 24.08
C LYS A 317 -18.35 -3.70 23.84
N VAL A 318 -18.20 -2.50 24.37
CA VAL A 318 -16.96 -1.71 24.30
C VAL A 318 -15.82 -2.42 25.02
N ASP A 319 -14.68 -2.54 24.37
CA ASP A 319 -13.45 -3.05 24.99
C ASP A 319 -12.88 -1.99 25.95
N PRO A 320 -12.86 -2.24 27.28
CA PRO A 320 -12.42 -1.25 28.25
C PRO A 320 -10.91 -0.95 28.18
N PHE A 321 -10.14 -1.76 27.47
CA PHE A 321 -8.69 -1.70 27.42
C PHE A 321 -8.16 -1.08 26.12
N LYS A 322 -9.04 -0.73 25.17
CA LYS A 322 -8.63 -0.23 23.87
C LYS A 322 -9.20 1.14 23.53
N LEU A 323 -8.34 1.96 22.94
CA LEU A 323 -8.68 3.27 22.40
C LEU A 323 -7.88 3.49 21.11
N SER A 324 -8.56 3.96 20.07
CA SER A 324 -7.94 4.47 18.85
C SER A 324 -8.22 5.98 18.77
N MET A 325 -7.17 6.77 18.58
CA MET A 325 -7.27 8.22 18.34
C MET A 325 -6.68 8.51 16.97
N LYS A 326 -7.50 8.94 16.02
CA LYS A 326 -7.05 9.23 14.65
C LYS A 326 -7.38 10.66 14.25
N PRO A 327 -6.47 11.36 13.55
CA PRO A 327 -6.82 12.64 12.96
C PRO A 327 -7.87 12.40 11.85
N LEU A 328 -8.78 13.34 11.68
CA LEU A 328 -9.81 13.27 10.65
C LEU A 328 -9.22 13.29 9.24
N GLN A 329 -8.13 14.01 9.06
CA GLN A 329 -7.40 14.19 7.79
C GLN A 329 -5.90 14.22 8.05
N VAL A 330 -5.13 13.80 7.04
CA VAL A 330 -3.65 13.77 7.11
C VAL A 330 -2.97 14.56 5.99
N SER A 331 -3.72 15.34 5.23
CA SER A 331 -3.20 16.12 4.11
C SER A 331 -2.08 17.10 4.51
N ALA A 332 -2.16 17.65 5.71
CA ALA A 332 -1.10 18.52 6.25
C ALA A 332 0.24 17.79 6.46
N TYR A 333 0.24 16.47 6.51
CA TYR A 333 1.42 15.64 6.77
C TYR A 333 2.04 14.99 5.52
N GLY A 334 1.40 15.15 4.35
CA GLY A 334 1.89 14.54 3.10
C GLY A 334 3.31 14.97 2.73
N HIS A 335 3.66 16.24 3.05
CA HIS A 335 4.99 16.78 2.77
C HIS A 335 6.14 16.05 3.50
N HIS A 336 5.87 15.32 4.60
CA HIS A 336 6.87 14.47 5.24
C HIS A 336 7.34 13.33 4.34
N LEU A 337 6.51 12.95 3.38
CA LEU A 337 6.87 11.98 2.35
C LEU A 337 7.39 12.71 1.11
N HIS A 338 6.54 13.45 0.42
CA HIS A 338 6.86 13.97 -0.91
C HIS A 338 7.74 15.24 -0.94
N GLY A 339 7.97 15.92 0.19
CA GLY A 339 8.80 17.13 0.27
C GLY A 339 10.32 16.90 0.09
N TRP A 340 10.75 15.65 -0.08
CA TRP A 340 12.17 15.26 -0.13
C TRP A 340 12.73 15.04 -1.55
N ALA A 341 11.96 15.37 -2.57
CA ALA A 341 12.39 15.30 -3.95
C ALA A 341 11.87 16.48 -4.77
N ASP A 342 12.64 16.87 -5.80
CA ASP A 342 12.23 17.90 -6.75
C ASP A 342 11.07 17.44 -7.63
N PHE A 343 11.04 16.14 -7.98
CA PHE A 343 9.98 15.52 -8.77
C PHE A 343 9.53 14.23 -8.13
N ASN A 344 8.21 14.03 -8.04
CA ASN A 344 7.62 12.86 -7.44
C ASN A 344 6.81 12.06 -8.47
N ILE A 345 7.04 10.76 -8.56
CA ILE A 345 6.21 9.84 -9.34
C ILE A 345 5.38 9.02 -8.35
N PHE A 346 4.08 9.34 -8.24
CA PHE A 346 3.12 8.55 -7.47
C PHE A 346 2.51 7.50 -8.39
N MET A 347 2.93 6.26 -8.27
CA MET A 347 2.45 5.20 -9.16
C MET A 347 1.56 4.19 -8.44
N SER A 348 0.49 3.80 -9.12
CA SER A 348 -0.45 2.78 -8.67
C SER A 348 -1.15 2.12 -9.84
N GLY A 349 -1.75 0.94 -9.62
CA GLY A 349 -2.70 0.34 -10.57
C GLY A 349 -4.09 0.98 -10.51
N THR A 350 -4.38 1.77 -9.47
CA THR A 350 -5.72 2.26 -9.14
C THR A 350 -5.66 3.59 -8.39
N ILE A 351 -5.39 4.68 -9.10
CA ILE A 351 -5.50 6.04 -8.53
C ILE A 351 -6.97 6.49 -8.57
N LEU A 352 -7.67 6.21 -9.66
CA LEU A 352 -9.08 6.46 -9.96
C LEU A 352 -9.50 7.94 -9.94
N SER A 353 -9.04 8.71 -8.98
CA SER A 353 -9.35 10.13 -8.85
C SER A 353 -8.10 10.92 -8.49
N ALA A 354 -7.57 11.66 -9.46
CA ALA A 354 -6.46 12.58 -9.24
C ALA A 354 -6.80 13.62 -8.16
N TRP A 355 -8.02 14.16 -8.21
CA TRP A 355 -8.48 15.15 -7.24
C TRP A 355 -8.43 14.63 -5.79
N GLN A 356 -8.92 13.39 -5.56
CA GLN A 356 -8.86 12.81 -4.22
C GLN A 356 -7.41 12.55 -3.80
N MET A 357 -6.57 12.04 -4.70
CA MET A 357 -5.16 11.78 -4.39
C MET A 357 -4.41 13.07 -4.03
N VAL A 358 -4.62 14.14 -4.79
CA VAL A 358 -4.07 15.48 -4.53
C VAL A 358 -4.53 16.00 -3.16
N LYS A 359 -5.84 15.90 -2.89
CA LYS A 359 -6.43 16.38 -1.64
C LYS A 359 -5.91 15.63 -0.41
N VAL A 360 -5.84 14.31 -0.45
CA VAL A 360 -5.41 13.51 0.72
C VAL A 360 -3.92 13.62 1.01
N LEU A 361 -3.10 13.91 -0.01
CA LEU A 361 -1.65 14.11 0.16
C LEU A 361 -1.24 15.58 0.34
N GLY A 362 -2.19 16.52 0.27
CA GLY A 362 -1.88 17.95 0.39
C GLY A 362 -0.98 18.47 -0.74
N LEU A 363 -1.15 17.91 -1.96
CA LEU A 363 -0.42 18.36 -3.14
C LEU A 363 -1.06 19.62 -3.73
N ASP A 364 -0.28 20.38 -4.49
CA ASP A 364 -0.76 21.53 -5.25
C ASP A 364 -1.36 21.04 -6.59
N PRO A 365 -2.66 21.20 -6.85
CA PRO A 365 -3.31 20.65 -8.04
C PRO A 365 -2.79 21.25 -9.35
N GLU A 366 -2.17 22.44 -9.32
CA GLU A 366 -1.63 23.12 -10.51
C GLU A 366 -0.20 22.69 -10.86
N LYS A 367 0.44 21.90 -9.96
CA LYS A 367 1.85 21.54 -10.11
C LYS A 367 2.06 20.05 -10.40
N GLY A 368 1.07 19.40 -10.97
CA GLY A 368 1.20 17.99 -11.29
C GLY A 368 0.28 17.53 -12.39
N ASP A 369 0.65 16.42 -13.01
CA ASP A 369 -0.10 15.79 -14.07
C ASP A 369 -0.70 14.46 -13.60
N HIS A 370 -1.80 14.05 -14.22
CA HIS A 370 -2.41 12.73 -14.05
C HIS A 370 -2.33 11.96 -15.37
N VAL A 371 -1.58 10.87 -15.35
CA VAL A 371 -1.36 10.00 -16.48
C VAL A 371 -2.04 8.65 -16.23
N VAL A 372 -3.05 8.33 -17.02
CA VAL A 372 -3.77 7.05 -16.98
C VAL A 372 -3.41 6.24 -18.20
N MET A 373 -2.86 5.04 -17.99
CA MET A 373 -2.49 4.13 -19.09
C MET A 373 -3.59 3.09 -19.30
N PRO A 374 -3.84 2.66 -20.55
CA PRO A 374 -4.76 1.57 -20.82
C PRO A 374 -4.23 0.24 -20.27
N SER A 375 -5.12 -0.76 -20.12
CA SER A 375 -4.65 -2.10 -19.79
C SER A 375 -3.93 -2.73 -20.98
N PRO A 376 -2.74 -3.34 -20.78
CA PRO A 376 -2.06 -4.08 -21.84
C PRO A 376 -2.76 -5.40 -22.19
N PHE A 377 -3.74 -5.83 -21.38
CA PHE A 377 -4.39 -7.13 -21.52
C PHE A 377 -5.73 -7.01 -22.24
N PRO A 378 -6.03 -7.90 -23.22
CA PRO A 378 -7.30 -7.89 -23.93
C PRO A 378 -8.49 -8.02 -22.98
N ALA A 379 -9.57 -7.27 -23.20
CA ALA A 379 -10.78 -7.32 -22.38
C ALA A 379 -11.38 -8.74 -22.31
N LYS A 380 -11.29 -9.52 -23.40
CA LYS A 380 -11.75 -10.91 -23.45
C LYS A 380 -11.05 -11.86 -22.47
N ASN A 381 -9.81 -11.53 -22.08
CA ASN A 381 -9.02 -12.36 -21.15
C ASN A 381 -9.30 -12.04 -19.67
N ARG A 382 -10.05 -10.96 -19.40
CA ARG A 382 -10.32 -10.47 -18.04
C ARG A 382 -11.78 -10.07 -17.84
N LEU A 383 -12.69 -10.91 -18.29
CA LEU A 383 -14.13 -10.66 -18.21
C LEU A 383 -14.60 -10.45 -16.76
N ILE A 384 -15.45 -9.44 -16.56
CA ILE A 384 -16.02 -9.08 -15.27
C ILE A 384 -17.54 -9.11 -15.39
N TYR A 385 -18.17 -10.05 -14.72
CA TYR A 385 -19.62 -10.15 -14.63
C TYR A 385 -20.13 -9.43 -13.38
N GLY A 386 -20.95 -8.40 -13.58
CA GLY A 386 -21.58 -7.64 -12.51
C GLY A 386 -22.99 -8.16 -12.22
N GLY A 387 -23.23 -8.48 -10.96
CA GLY A 387 -24.52 -8.99 -10.46
C GLY A 387 -25.50 -7.90 -10.11
N ASP A 388 -26.64 -8.32 -9.58
CA ASP A 388 -27.79 -7.49 -9.22
C ASP A 388 -28.22 -7.60 -7.75
N LEU A 389 -27.44 -8.31 -6.92
CA LEU A 389 -27.77 -8.48 -5.51
C LEU A 389 -27.56 -7.18 -4.72
N ASP A 390 -28.53 -6.84 -3.91
CA ASP A 390 -28.40 -5.73 -2.95
C ASP A 390 -27.62 -6.20 -1.72
N MET A 391 -26.31 -5.95 -1.70
CA MET A 391 -25.43 -6.37 -0.60
C MET A 391 -25.35 -5.34 0.54
N THR A 392 -26.29 -4.40 0.63
CA THR A 392 -26.41 -3.49 1.77
C THR A 392 -26.84 -4.25 3.04
N TYR A 393 -26.51 -3.69 4.21
CA TYR A 393 -26.87 -4.27 5.49
C TYR A 393 -28.39 -4.50 5.63
N LYS A 394 -29.20 -3.58 5.09
CA LYS A 394 -30.67 -3.66 5.16
C LYS A 394 -31.26 -4.81 4.35
N ALA A 395 -30.63 -5.20 3.26
CA ALA A 395 -31.09 -6.27 2.39
C ALA A 395 -30.50 -7.65 2.75
N ARG A 396 -29.70 -7.72 3.81
CA ARG A 396 -28.93 -8.91 4.20
C ARG A 396 -29.75 -10.19 4.25
N ASP A 397 -30.90 -10.16 4.90
CA ASP A 397 -31.70 -11.36 5.14
C ASP A 397 -32.27 -11.96 3.84
N VAL A 398 -32.47 -11.13 2.82
CA VAL A 398 -32.95 -11.56 1.49
C VAL A 398 -31.79 -11.91 0.56
N SER A 399 -30.76 -11.07 0.53
CA SER A 399 -29.68 -11.17 -0.47
C SER A 399 -28.62 -12.20 -0.11
N TRP A 400 -28.35 -12.44 1.17
CA TRP A 400 -27.33 -13.41 1.57
C TRP A 400 -27.65 -14.85 1.15
N PRO A 401 -28.88 -15.37 1.36
CA PRO A 401 -29.24 -16.71 0.85
C PRO A 401 -29.04 -16.85 -0.66
N LEU A 402 -29.39 -15.81 -1.44
CA LEU A 402 -29.17 -15.80 -2.89
C LEU A 402 -27.68 -15.76 -3.25
N MET A 403 -26.91 -14.95 -2.55
CA MET A 403 -25.45 -14.85 -2.72
C MET A 403 -24.78 -16.19 -2.42
N PHE A 404 -25.17 -16.90 -1.36
CA PHE A 404 -24.63 -18.24 -1.03
C PHE A 404 -24.89 -19.22 -2.17
N GLN A 405 -26.11 -19.25 -2.70
CA GLN A 405 -26.46 -20.12 -3.84
C GLN A 405 -25.62 -19.77 -5.07
N GLN A 406 -25.45 -18.49 -5.39
CA GLN A 406 -24.65 -18.07 -6.52
C GLN A 406 -23.17 -18.44 -6.35
N VAL A 407 -22.59 -18.25 -5.15
CA VAL A 407 -21.21 -18.63 -4.88
C VAL A 407 -21.00 -20.14 -5.05
N ASP A 408 -21.87 -20.98 -4.50
CA ASP A 408 -21.75 -22.45 -4.62
C ASP A 408 -21.89 -22.88 -6.09
N ALA A 409 -22.84 -22.33 -6.82
CA ALA A 409 -23.04 -22.62 -8.24
C ALA A 409 -21.85 -22.19 -9.12
N LEU A 410 -21.28 -21.02 -8.87
CA LEU A 410 -20.07 -20.53 -9.56
C LEU A 410 -18.85 -21.42 -9.26
N MET A 411 -18.65 -21.79 -7.99
CA MET A 411 -17.60 -22.75 -7.63
C MET A 411 -17.79 -24.10 -8.32
N HIS A 412 -19.03 -24.56 -8.48
CA HIS A 412 -19.34 -25.79 -9.21
C HIS A 412 -19.08 -25.66 -10.71
N ARG A 413 -19.43 -24.51 -11.33
CA ARG A 413 -19.10 -24.19 -12.73
C ARG A 413 -17.60 -24.32 -12.98
N HIS A 414 -16.79 -23.84 -12.07
CA HIS A 414 -15.32 -23.84 -12.11
C HIS A 414 -14.71 -25.03 -11.34
N LYS A 415 -15.37 -26.20 -11.30
CA LYS A 415 -14.94 -27.35 -10.48
C LYS A 415 -13.54 -27.89 -10.83
N ALA A 416 -13.08 -27.70 -12.05
CA ALA A 416 -11.77 -28.14 -12.54
C ALA A 416 -10.67 -27.05 -12.44
N GLU A 417 -11.00 -25.87 -11.90
CA GLU A 417 -10.11 -24.71 -11.89
C GLU A 417 -9.85 -24.21 -10.47
N LYS A 418 -8.66 -23.68 -10.22
CA LYS A 418 -8.39 -22.93 -9.00
C LYS A 418 -9.04 -21.55 -9.06
N GLY A 419 -9.48 -21.07 -7.91
CA GLY A 419 -10.16 -19.78 -7.82
C GLY A 419 -9.86 -19.00 -6.55
N LEU A 420 -10.36 -17.77 -6.53
CA LEU A 420 -10.20 -16.83 -5.45
C LEU A 420 -11.57 -16.29 -5.02
N ILE A 421 -11.83 -16.23 -3.71
CA ILE A 421 -13.01 -15.54 -3.16
C ILE A 421 -12.51 -14.44 -2.23
N LEU A 422 -12.83 -13.20 -2.57
CA LEU A 422 -12.49 -12.01 -1.78
C LEU A 422 -13.76 -11.42 -1.18
N ALA A 423 -13.89 -11.50 0.14
CA ALA A 423 -15.04 -10.94 0.84
C ALA A 423 -14.63 -9.82 1.81
N PRO A 424 -15.53 -8.83 2.07
CA PRO A 424 -15.24 -7.74 3.00
C PRO A 424 -14.90 -8.16 4.42
N SER A 425 -15.37 -9.34 4.86
CA SER A 425 -15.14 -9.81 6.23
C SER A 425 -14.95 -11.32 6.33
N LYS A 426 -14.23 -11.76 7.37
CA LYS A 426 -14.09 -13.16 7.73
C LYS A 426 -15.46 -13.81 8.05
N ALA A 427 -16.33 -13.07 8.73
CA ALA A 427 -17.68 -13.56 9.07
C ALA A 427 -18.51 -13.90 7.82
N MET A 428 -18.41 -13.11 6.74
CA MET A 428 -19.07 -13.43 5.47
C MET A 428 -18.51 -14.73 4.86
N LEU A 429 -17.19 -14.93 4.87
CA LEU A 429 -16.56 -16.15 4.37
C LEU A 429 -16.96 -17.38 5.17
N GLU A 430 -17.05 -17.29 6.49
CA GLU A 430 -17.52 -18.36 7.36
C GLU A 430 -18.99 -18.70 7.11
N ALA A 431 -19.82 -17.68 6.85
CA ALA A 431 -21.22 -17.89 6.48
C ALA A 431 -21.36 -18.58 5.11
N ILE A 432 -20.58 -18.15 4.11
CA ILE A 432 -20.50 -18.83 2.81
C ILE A 432 -20.10 -20.29 3.00
N PHE A 433 -19.00 -20.56 3.73
CA PHE A 433 -18.50 -21.93 3.93
C PHE A 433 -19.56 -22.88 4.52
N LYS A 434 -20.38 -22.40 5.47
CA LYS A 434 -21.44 -23.22 6.10
C LYS A 434 -22.46 -23.74 5.08
N THR A 435 -22.74 -22.95 4.04
CA THR A 435 -23.78 -23.23 3.05
C THR A 435 -23.29 -23.97 1.80
N LEU A 436 -21.96 -24.04 1.58
CA LEU A 436 -21.39 -24.74 0.43
C LEU A 436 -21.76 -26.22 0.40
N SER A 437 -21.90 -26.74 -0.82
CA SER A 437 -22.01 -28.19 -1.07
C SER A 437 -20.76 -28.94 -0.59
N PRO A 438 -20.87 -30.27 -0.27
CA PRO A 438 -19.73 -31.05 0.21
C PRO A 438 -18.52 -31.02 -0.72
N VAL A 439 -18.74 -31.02 -2.04
CA VAL A 439 -17.69 -30.98 -3.05
C VAL A 439 -16.93 -29.63 -2.99
N ASN A 440 -17.64 -28.52 -2.86
CA ASN A 440 -17.02 -27.19 -2.78
C ASN A 440 -16.35 -26.95 -1.44
N LYS A 441 -16.86 -27.53 -0.33
CA LYS A 441 -16.18 -27.47 0.99
C LYS A 441 -14.79 -28.12 0.96
N GLN A 442 -14.61 -29.23 0.24
CA GLN A 442 -13.31 -29.90 0.11
C GLN A 442 -12.25 -29.04 -0.58
N ARG A 443 -12.66 -28.13 -1.45
CA ARG A 443 -11.78 -27.22 -2.20
C ARG A 443 -11.42 -25.94 -1.45
N TRP A 444 -12.09 -25.66 -0.33
CA TRP A 444 -12.02 -24.39 0.37
C TRP A 444 -10.78 -24.27 1.24
N LEU A 445 -10.03 -23.17 1.06
CA LEU A 445 -8.88 -22.78 1.90
C LEU A 445 -9.11 -21.36 2.42
N LEU A 446 -9.42 -21.22 3.71
CA LEU A 446 -9.63 -19.91 4.33
C LEU A 446 -8.29 -19.33 4.79
N ALA A 447 -7.80 -18.29 4.10
CA ALA A 447 -6.58 -17.57 4.43
C ALA A 447 -6.89 -16.33 5.29
N SER A 448 -6.86 -16.49 6.62
CA SER A 448 -7.09 -15.38 7.56
C SER A 448 -6.32 -15.59 8.87
N GLY A 449 -5.93 -14.48 9.54
CA GLY A 449 -5.13 -14.56 10.77
C GLY A 449 -3.82 -15.33 10.57
N ASP A 450 -3.49 -16.21 11.53
CA ASP A 450 -2.21 -16.93 11.58
C ASP A 450 -2.02 -17.92 10.43
N ASN A 451 -3.09 -18.49 9.89
CA ASN A 451 -3.02 -19.46 8.80
C ASN A 451 -2.97 -18.82 7.38
N ARG A 452 -2.94 -17.49 7.28
CA ARG A 452 -3.01 -16.77 6.00
C ARG A 452 -1.92 -17.20 5.02
N LEU A 453 -0.67 -17.21 5.47
CA LEU A 453 0.49 -17.55 4.62
C LEU A 453 0.53 -19.04 4.28
N ASP A 454 0.17 -19.89 5.22
CA ASP A 454 0.19 -21.33 5.01
C ASP A 454 -0.89 -21.78 4.02
N ASN A 455 -2.12 -21.26 4.14
CA ASN A 455 -3.18 -21.57 3.19
C ASN A 455 -2.93 -20.93 1.81
N TYR A 456 -2.28 -19.76 1.75
CA TYR A 456 -1.80 -19.20 0.49
C TYR A 456 -0.76 -20.12 -0.19
N ARG A 457 0.26 -20.61 0.54
CA ARG A 457 1.23 -21.59 0.02
C ARG A 457 0.56 -22.87 -0.45
N ARG A 458 -0.30 -23.46 0.40
CA ARG A 458 -1.05 -24.67 0.05
C ARG A 458 -1.85 -24.50 -1.24
N HIS A 459 -2.47 -23.34 -1.44
CA HIS A 459 -3.18 -23.03 -2.67
C HIS A 459 -2.23 -22.96 -3.87
N MET A 460 -1.11 -22.27 -3.74
CA MET A 460 -0.13 -22.16 -4.82
C MET A 460 0.45 -23.52 -5.23
N GLU A 461 0.84 -24.33 -4.26
CA GLU A 461 1.49 -25.62 -4.46
C GLU A 461 0.52 -26.77 -4.82
N SER A 462 -0.78 -26.62 -4.56
CA SER A 462 -1.78 -27.64 -4.84
C SER A 462 -1.83 -27.99 -6.33
N THR A 463 -1.88 -29.27 -6.63
CA THR A 463 -2.18 -29.81 -7.97
C THR A 463 -3.67 -30.03 -8.20
N THR A 464 -4.49 -29.91 -7.14
CA THR A 464 -5.95 -30.01 -7.22
C THR A 464 -6.61 -28.64 -7.28
N PRO A 465 -7.83 -28.53 -7.85
CA PRO A 465 -8.54 -27.27 -8.00
C PRO A 465 -9.04 -26.73 -6.66
N THR A 466 -8.19 -26.05 -5.89
CA THR A 466 -8.53 -25.38 -4.63
C THR A 466 -9.14 -23.99 -4.86
N VAL A 467 -9.88 -23.48 -3.88
CA VAL A 467 -10.42 -22.12 -3.84
C VAL A 467 -9.90 -21.40 -2.61
N LEU A 468 -9.09 -20.36 -2.82
CA LEU A 468 -8.55 -19.52 -1.76
C LEU A 468 -9.58 -18.48 -1.36
N ALA A 469 -10.02 -18.49 -0.12
CA ALA A 469 -10.98 -17.53 0.42
C ALA A 469 -10.29 -16.61 1.43
N ALA A 470 -10.34 -15.31 1.22
CA ALA A 470 -9.63 -14.40 2.10
C ALA A 470 -10.31 -13.04 2.28
N PRO A 471 -10.38 -12.50 3.51
CA PRO A 471 -10.83 -11.13 3.76
C PRO A 471 -9.74 -10.10 3.55
N GLY A 472 -8.47 -10.49 3.53
CA GLY A 472 -7.31 -9.60 3.56
C GLY A 472 -6.36 -9.72 2.36
N LEU A 473 -6.74 -10.38 1.27
CA LEU A 473 -5.93 -10.49 0.05
C LEU A 473 -6.35 -9.47 -1.03
N TRP A 474 -6.92 -8.33 -0.62
CA TRP A 474 -7.20 -7.23 -1.54
C TRP A 474 -5.92 -6.60 -2.10
N GLU A 475 -4.80 -6.70 -1.36
CA GLU A 475 -3.49 -6.19 -1.74
C GLU A 475 -2.40 -7.26 -1.52
N GLY A 476 -1.36 -7.27 -2.35
CA GLY A 476 -0.12 -8.03 -2.14
C GLY A 476 -0.10 -9.50 -2.59
N ALA A 477 -1.23 -10.13 -2.96
CA ALA A 477 -1.22 -11.50 -3.50
C ALA A 477 -0.98 -11.51 -5.02
N ASP A 478 -0.10 -12.40 -5.50
CA ASP A 478 0.14 -12.65 -6.93
C ASP A 478 -0.35 -14.05 -7.28
N LEU A 479 -1.51 -14.13 -7.96
CA LEU A 479 -2.22 -15.37 -8.29
C LEU A 479 -2.36 -15.51 -9.81
N LYS A 480 -1.23 -15.46 -10.52
CA LYS A 480 -1.20 -15.57 -11.98
C LYS A 480 -1.41 -17.00 -12.48
N GLY A 481 -1.89 -17.10 -13.70
CA GLY A 481 -2.04 -18.36 -14.42
C GLY A 481 -3.05 -19.29 -13.73
N ASP A 482 -2.70 -20.57 -13.65
CA ASP A 482 -3.58 -21.57 -13.06
C ASP A 482 -3.86 -21.41 -11.56
N ALA A 483 -3.20 -20.50 -10.89
CA ALA A 483 -3.47 -20.19 -9.49
C ALA A 483 -4.82 -19.48 -9.29
N SER A 484 -5.36 -18.76 -10.31
CA SER A 484 -6.69 -18.16 -10.22
C SER A 484 -7.32 -17.99 -11.61
N ARG A 485 -8.10 -18.95 -12.07
CA ARG A 485 -8.87 -18.90 -13.31
C ARG A 485 -10.23 -18.22 -13.16
N PHE A 486 -10.71 -18.13 -11.94
CA PHE A 486 -11.89 -17.35 -11.59
C PHE A 486 -11.74 -16.67 -10.24
N GLN A 487 -12.45 -15.57 -10.07
CA GLN A 487 -12.57 -14.91 -8.78
C GLN A 487 -14.00 -14.45 -8.51
N ILE A 488 -14.42 -14.53 -7.25
CA ILE A 488 -15.75 -14.11 -6.80
C ILE A 488 -15.58 -13.05 -5.73
N LEU A 489 -16.23 -11.91 -5.95
CA LEU A 489 -16.35 -10.81 -5.00
C LEU A 489 -17.84 -10.72 -4.59
N PRO A 490 -18.22 -11.32 -3.47
CA PRO A 490 -19.63 -11.39 -3.05
C PRO A 490 -20.26 -10.02 -2.80
N ALA A 491 -19.47 -9.05 -2.39
CA ALA A 491 -19.92 -7.68 -2.12
C ALA A 491 -18.81 -6.66 -2.43
N VAL A 492 -19.19 -5.44 -2.72
CA VAL A 492 -18.27 -4.30 -2.81
C VAL A 492 -17.65 -4.05 -1.43
N PRO A 493 -16.31 -3.90 -1.32
CA PRO A 493 -15.58 -3.86 -0.03
C PRO A 493 -15.67 -2.48 0.64
N ARG A 494 -16.87 -2.07 1.02
CA ARG A 494 -17.07 -0.81 1.72
C ARG A 494 -16.33 -0.81 3.05
N ALA A 495 -15.63 0.29 3.35
CA ALA A 495 -15.03 0.48 4.65
C ALA A 495 -16.10 0.53 5.75
N PHE A 496 -15.76 0.05 6.94
CA PHE A 496 -16.70 0.05 8.06
C PHE A 496 -17.09 1.48 8.43
N PHE A 497 -18.39 1.78 8.37
CA PHE A 497 -18.92 3.13 8.51
C PHE A 497 -19.11 3.50 9.99
N LYS A 498 -17.99 3.59 10.74
CA LYS A 498 -17.94 4.08 12.13
C LYS A 498 -16.70 4.99 12.31
N GLY A 499 -16.68 5.71 13.41
CA GLY A 499 -15.55 6.52 13.87
C GLY A 499 -14.98 7.44 12.79
N GLN A 500 -13.66 7.40 12.60
CA GLN A 500 -12.95 8.25 11.66
C GLN A 500 -13.49 8.11 10.22
N THR A 501 -13.75 6.88 9.76
CA THR A 501 -14.31 6.63 8.42
C THR A 501 -15.68 7.29 8.23
N ALA A 502 -16.57 7.20 9.22
CA ALA A 502 -17.89 7.82 9.14
C ALA A 502 -17.80 9.35 9.16
N ALA A 503 -16.99 9.91 10.05
CA ALA A 503 -16.77 11.34 10.15
C ALA A 503 -16.18 11.91 8.85
N ARG A 504 -15.19 11.23 8.27
CA ARG A 504 -14.57 11.60 7.00
C ARG A 504 -15.55 11.51 5.83
N ALA A 505 -16.36 10.45 5.76
CA ALA A 505 -17.37 10.25 4.72
C ALA A 505 -18.50 11.27 4.77
N GLN A 506 -18.83 11.79 5.95
CA GLN A 506 -19.80 12.90 6.10
C GLN A 506 -19.27 14.21 5.50
N LEU A 507 -17.97 14.48 5.67
CA LEU A 507 -17.32 15.65 5.08
C LEU A 507 -17.08 15.49 3.57
N ASP A 508 -16.79 14.30 3.13
CA ASP A 508 -16.42 14.01 1.75
C ASP A 508 -16.95 12.65 1.29
N LYS A 509 -18.17 12.67 0.73
CA LYS A 509 -18.82 11.47 0.17
C LYS A 509 -18.04 10.88 -1.00
N LEU A 510 -17.33 11.74 -1.75
CA LEU A 510 -16.51 11.30 -2.89
C LEU A 510 -15.29 10.51 -2.41
N TRP A 511 -14.69 10.90 -1.29
CA TRP A 511 -13.60 10.15 -0.66
C TRP A 511 -14.02 8.72 -0.27
N TYR A 512 -15.20 8.55 0.37
CA TYR A 512 -15.66 7.21 0.76
C TYR A 512 -15.92 6.30 -0.45
N ARG A 513 -16.48 6.87 -1.51
CA ARG A 513 -16.68 6.18 -2.78
C ARG A 513 -15.33 5.82 -3.43
N TRP A 514 -14.38 6.74 -3.41
CA TRP A 514 -13.03 6.56 -3.94
C TRP A 514 -12.28 5.41 -3.26
N ILE A 515 -12.19 5.39 -1.93
CA ILE A 515 -11.52 4.29 -1.20
C ILE A 515 -12.20 2.94 -1.40
N THR A 516 -13.53 2.93 -1.56
CA THR A 516 -14.32 1.73 -1.80
C THR A 516 -13.97 1.09 -3.15
N TYR A 517 -14.02 1.86 -4.24
CA TYR A 517 -13.75 1.34 -5.57
C TYR A 517 -12.26 1.13 -5.84
N MET A 518 -11.40 1.90 -5.23
CA MET A 518 -9.95 1.64 -5.24
C MET A 518 -9.65 0.25 -4.69
N LYS A 519 -10.21 -0.09 -3.53
CA LYS A 519 -10.07 -1.40 -2.92
C LYS A 519 -10.68 -2.52 -3.77
N LEU A 520 -11.86 -2.28 -4.35
CA LEU A 520 -12.50 -3.25 -5.25
C LEU A 520 -11.60 -3.60 -6.43
N LEU A 521 -11.06 -2.60 -7.12
CA LEU A 521 -10.24 -2.80 -8.31
C LEU A 521 -8.87 -3.40 -8.00
N GLN A 522 -8.31 -3.17 -6.81
CA GLN A 522 -7.15 -3.91 -6.32
C GLN A 522 -7.45 -5.41 -6.20
N GLY A 523 -8.66 -5.77 -5.79
CA GLY A 523 -9.12 -7.17 -5.76
C GLY A 523 -9.28 -7.75 -7.17
N VAL A 524 -9.93 -7.02 -8.07
CA VAL A 524 -10.16 -7.45 -9.47
C VAL A 524 -8.85 -7.75 -10.20
N GLY A 525 -7.80 -6.98 -9.96
CA GLY A 525 -6.50 -7.13 -10.62
C GLY A 525 -5.63 -8.31 -10.16
N ARG A 526 -6.16 -9.29 -9.38
CA ARG A 526 -5.32 -10.38 -8.81
C ARG A 526 -5.04 -11.54 -9.75
N SER A 527 -5.95 -11.83 -10.68
CA SER A 527 -5.93 -13.10 -11.44
C SER A 527 -5.30 -12.99 -12.82
N VAL A 528 -5.21 -11.81 -13.43
CA VAL A 528 -4.60 -11.64 -14.76
C VAL A 528 -3.35 -10.79 -14.65
N ARG A 529 -2.19 -11.34 -15.07
CA ARG A 529 -0.87 -10.74 -14.84
C ARG A 529 -0.02 -10.58 -16.10
N ASP A 530 -0.32 -11.27 -17.16
CA ASP A 530 0.37 -11.16 -18.45
C ASP A 530 -0.61 -11.23 -19.63
N GLU A 531 -0.11 -11.05 -20.82
CA GLU A 531 -0.92 -10.94 -22.06
C GLU A 531 -1.60 -12.25 -22.44
N THR A 532 -1.03 -13.38 -22.02
CA THR A 532 -1.54 -14.73 -22.30
C THR A 532 -2.42 -15.27 -21.19
N ASP A 533 -2.42 -14.61 -20.04
CA ASP A 533 -3.20 -14.99 -18.88
C ASP A 533 -4.68 -14.64 -19.03
N PHE A 534 -5.55 -15.42 -18.40
CA PHE A 534 -6.99 -15.16 -18.42
C PHE A 534 -7.65 -15.58 -17.10
N ALA A 535 -8.68 -14.84 -16.72
CA ALA A 535 -9.55 -15.17 -15.60
C ALA A 535 -10.92 -14.53 -15.76
N THR A 536 -11.92 -15.12 -15.13
CA THR A 536 -13.27 -14.55 -15.06
C THR A 536 -13.53 -14.03 -13.63
N THR A 537 -13.97 -12.78 -13.55
CA THR A 537 -14.35 -12.16 -12.27
C THR A 537 -15.86 -12.05 -12.15
N TYR A 538 -16.40 -12.40 -10.99
CA TYR A 538 -17.81 -12.26 -10.65
C TYR A 538 -17.95 -11.30 -9.46
N ILE A 539 -18.61 -10.15 -9.67
CA ILE A 539 -18.93 -9.18 -8.61
C ILE A 539 -20.44 -9.24 -8.41
N LEU A 540 -20.91 -9.82 -7.31
CA LEU A 540 -22.32 -10.13 -7.14
C LEU A 540 -23.16 -8.93 -6.71
N ASP A 541 -22.53 -7.87 -6.19
CA ASP A 541 -23.15 -6.64 -5.69
C ASP A 541 -23.58 -5.71 -6.83
N LYS A 542 -24.85 -5.33 -6.86
CA LYS A 542 -25.44 -4.42 -7.86
C LYS A 542 -24.74 -3.05 -7.93
N ASP A 543 -24.15 -2.59 -6.83
CA ASP A 543 -23.55 -1.26 -6.76
C ASP A 543 -22.34 -1.12 -7.68
N PHE A 544 -21.69 -2.24 -8.07
CA PHE A 544 -20.64 -2.20 -9.08
C PHE A 544 -21.16 -1.77 -10.45
N ILE A 545 -22.25 -2.36 -10.91
CA ILE A 545 -22.87 -1.99 -12.20
C ILE A 545 -23.46 -0.57 -12.13
N ALA A 546 -24.07 -0.22 -10.97
CA ALA A 546 -24.57 1.14 -10.78
C ALA A 546 -23.44 2.17 -10.87
N GLU A 547 -22.26 1.87 -10.32
CA GLU A 547 -21.07 2.72 -10.45
C GLU A 547 -20.58 2.83 -11.89
N CYS A 548 -20.50 1.72 -12.62
CA CYS A 548 -20.09 1.74 -14.04
C CYS A 548 -20.99 2.63 -14.92
N LYS A 549 -22.28 2.72 -14.59
CA LYS A 549 -23.26 3.51 -15.34
C LYS A 549 -23.30 4.99 -15.00
N ARG A 550 -22.56 5.42 -13.99
CA ARG A 550 -22.52 6.84 -13.61
C ARG A 550 -21.76 7.67 -14.63
N SER A 551 -22.20 8.89 -14.86
CA SER A 551 -21.48 9.87 -15.71
C SER A 551 -20.13 10.29 -15.11
N ASP A 552 -20.02 10.26 -13.76
CA ASP A 552 -18.82 10.53 -12.96
C ASP A 552 -18.21 9.24 -12.39
N SER A 553 -18.31 8.14 -13.14
CA SER A 553 -17.80 6.83 -12.72
C SER A 553 -16.31 6.88 -12.37
N MET A 554 -15.96 6.29 -11.23
CA MET A 554 -14.57 6.08 -10.83
C MET A 554 -13.95 4.83 -11.45
N ILE A 555 -14.77 4.00 -12.13
CA ILE A 555 -14.27 2.79 -12.78
C ILE A 555 -13.56 3.18 -14.08
N PRO A 556 -12.25 2.88 -14.23
CA PRO A 556 -11.52 3.23 -15.43
C PRO A 556 -12.10 2.57 -16.70
N ARG A 557 -11.97 3.26 -17.83
CA ARG A 557 -12.51 2.77 -19.11
C ARG A 557 -12.03 1.36 -19.46
N TRP A 558 -10.74 1.09 -19.22
CA TRP A 558 -10.18 -0.24 -19.49
C TRP A 558 -10.83 -1.35 -18.66
N VAL A 559 -11.38 -1.06 -17.46
CA VAL A 559 -12.19 -2.01 -16.68
C VAL A 559 -13.58 -2.15 -17.29
N GLN A 560 -14.24 -1.02 -17.60
CA GLN A 560 -15.60 -1.00 -18.15
C GLN A 560 -15.71 -1.81 -19.46
N GLU A 561 -14.69 -1.78 -20.30
CA GLU A 561 -14.63 -2.56 -21.55
C GLU A 561 -14.76 -4.09 -21.32
N ALA A 562 -14.30 -4.56 -20.17
CA ALA A 562 -14.36 -5.97 -19.79
C ALA A 562 -15.65 -6.35 -19.03
N VAL A 563 -16.50 -5.37 -18.66
CA VAL A 563 -17.71 -5.60 -17.86
C VAL A 563 -18.82 -6.19 -18.72
N ARG A 564 -19.53 -7.16 -18.15
CA ARG A 564 -20.78 -7.75 -18.67
C ARG A 564 -21.81 -7.70 -17.56
N GLU A 565 -23.02 -7.26 -17.87
CA GLU A 565 -24.13 -7.25 -16.93
C GLU A 565 -24.73 -8.65 -16.79
N GLY A 566 -25.11 -9.01 -15.56
CA GLY A 566 -25.66 -10.31 -15.22
C GLY A 566 -24.58 -11.36 -14.95
N VAL A 567 -24.79 -12.17 -13.91
CA VAL A 567 -23.89 -13.28 -13.56
C VAL A 567 -24.44 -14.56 -14.18
N PRO A 568 -23.72 -15.26 -15.03
CA PRO A 568 -24.19 -16.50 -15.67
C PRO A 568 -24.13 -17.65 -14.65
N VAL A 569 -25.21 -17.82 -13.87
CA VAL A 569 -25.34 -18.88 -12.89
C VAL A 569 -26.06 -20.06 -13.51
N PRO A 570 -25.45 -21.27 -13.57
CA PRO A 570 -26.11 -22.47 -14.07
C PRO A 570 -27.39 -22.78 -13.28
N GLY A 571 -28.52 -23.05 -13.97
CA GLY A 571 -29.79 -23.44 -13.35
C GLY A 571 -30.68 -22.30 -12.85
N VAL A 572 -30.29 -21.04 -13.05
CA VAL A 572 -31.14 -19.88 -12.73
C VAL A 572 -31.52 -19.15 -14.02
N GLU A 573 -32.58 -19.59 -14.67
CA GLU A 573 -33.13 -18.98 -15.91
C GLU A 573 -33.79 -17.60 -15.71
N ARG A 574 -33.42 -16.85 -14.69
CA ARG A 574 -34.13 -15.60 -14.33
C ARG A 574 -33.84 -14.39 -15.22
N TYR A 575 -32.89 -14.42 -16.14
CA TYR A 575 -32.40 -13.18 -16.77
C TYR A 575 -32.42 -13.14 -18.31
N GLY A 576 -33.07 -14.05 -19.01
CA GLY A 576 -33.22 -13.92 -20.47
C GLY A 576 -31.88 -13.73 -21.24
N ILE A 577 -30.75 -13.93 -20.59
CA ILE A 577 -29.43 -13.88 -21.20
C ILE A 577 -29.21 -15.27 -21.82
N PRO A 578 -29.03 -15.38 -23.13
CA PRO A 578 -28.72 -16.64 -23.78
C PRO A 578 -27.50 -17.24 -23.07
N LEU A 579 -27.55 -18.53 -22.74
CA LEU A 579 -26.36 -19.30 -22.38
C LEU A 579 -25.31 -18.99 -23.45
N LEU A 580 -24.33 -18.15 -23.13
CA LEU A 580 -23.19 -17.95 -24.01
C LEU A 580 -22.60 -19.35 -24.19
N GLN A 581 -22.68 -19.87 -25.43
CA GLN A 581 -21.95 -21.07 -25.78
C GLN A 581 -20.52 -20.88 -25.29
N GLU A 582 -20.00 -21.91 -24.63
CA GLU A 582 -18.65 -21.93 -24.08
C GLU A 582 -17.62 -21.68 -25.18
N THR A 583 -17.40 -20.43 -25.53
CA THR A 583 -16.19 -20.06 -26.23
C THR A 583 -15.11 -19.94 -25.16
N LYS A 584 -14.46 -21.08 -24.84
CA LYS A 584 -13.10 -21.00 -24.32
C LYS A 584 -12.36 -20.03 -25.23
N PRO A 585 -11.64 -19.02 -24.71
CA PRO A 585 -10.79 -18.22 -25.57
C PRO A 585 -9.94 -19.20 -26.36
N GLU A 586 -10.05 -19.20 -27.67
CA GLU A 586 -9.12 -19.91 -28.55
C GLU A 586 -7.74 -19.29 -28.24
N VAL A 587 -6.96 -20.01 -27.49
CA VAL A 587 -5.53 -19.76 -27.40
C VAL A 587 -5.03 -20.15 -28.79
N GLU A 588 -4.83 -19.16 -29.66
CA GLU A 588 -4.07 -19.37 -30.90
C GLU A 588 -2.76 -20.03 -30.48
N LYS A 589 -2.65 -21.33 -30.75
CA LYS A 589 -1.37 -22.03 -30.61
C LYS A 589 -0.43 -21.31 -31.55
N ALA A 590 0.60 -20.68 -31.00
CA ALA A 590 1.70 -20.16 -31.79
C ALA A 590 2.11 -21.27 -32.80
N PRO A 591 2.33 -20.95 -34.08
CA PRO A 591 2.69 -21.96 -35.08
C PRO A 591 3.95 -22.66 -34.54
N VAL A 592 3.83 -23.97 -34.37
CA VAL A 592 4.96 -24.84 -34.01
C VAL A 592 5.99 -24.63 -35.10
N GLY A 593 7.08 -23.94 -34.79
CA GLY A 593 8.19 -23.69 -35.67
C GLY A 593 8.70 -25.03 -36.22
N ALA A 594 8.82 -25.13 -37.52
CA ALA A 594 9.35 -26.28 -38.23
C ALA A 594 10.67 -26.71 -37.61
N GLU A 595 10.77 -27.95 -37.14
CA GLU A 595 12.02 -28.56 -36.71
C GLU A 595 13.05 -28.48 -37.85
N GLU A 596 14.06 -27.64 -37.68
CA GLU A 596 15.25 -27.70 -38.53
C GLU A 596 15.98 -29.02 -38.22
N LYS A 597 15.94 -29.95 -39.17
CA LYS A 597 16.72 -31.18 -39.15
C LYS A 597 18.22 -30.84 -39.04
N PRO A 598 19.00 -31.47 -38.19
CA PRO A 598 20.41 -31.19 -38.05
C PRO A 598 21.15 -31.57 -39.33
N LYS A 599 21.85 -30.61 -39.96
CA LYS A 599 22.76 -30.83 -41.07
C LYS A 599 23.88 -31.78 -40.67
N LYS A 600 24.00 -32.93 -41.34
CA LYS A 600 25.10 -33.88 -41.23
C LYS A 600 26.43 -33.19 -41.54
N VAL A 601 27.30 -33.09 -40.55
CA VAL A 601 28.70 -32.68 -40.76
C VAL A 601 29.45 -33.81 -41.44
N ALA A 602 29.91 -33.58 -42.66
CA ALA A 602 30.75 -34.52 -43.43
C ALA A 602 32.15 -34.58 -42.80
N LYS A 603 32.54 -35.76 -42.32
CA LYS A 603 33.89 -36.06 -41.88
C LYS A 603 34.84 -36.05 -43.09
N LYS A 604 35.72 -35.04 -43.21
CA LYS A 604 36.88 -35.11 -44.07
C LYS A 604 37.90 -36.09 -43.52
N LYS A 605 38.13 -37.20 -44.22
CA LYS A 605 39.28 -38.10 -44.02
C LYS A 605 40.57 -37.31 -44.34
N ARG A 606 41.51 -37.28 -43.40
CA ARG A 606 42.91 -37.02 -43.67
C ARG A 606 43.56 -38.35 -44.03
N SER A 607 44.13 -38.46 -45.21
CA SER A 607 45.11 -39.47 -45.61
C SER A 607 46.49 -38.85 -45.64
N ALA A 608 47.45 -39.62 -45.06
CA ALA A 608 48.86 -39.51 -45.07
C ALA A 608 49.49 -38.30 -44.37
#